data_cf18a02348b7d5a4c56777a91d390dcb
#
_entry.id   cf18a02348b7d5a4c56777a91d390dcb
#
_cell.length_a   1.000
_cell.length_b   1.000
_cell.length_c   1.000
_cell.angle_alpha   90.00
_cell.angle_beta   90.00
_cell.angle_gamma   90.00
#
_symmetry.space_group_name_H-M   'P 1'
#
loop_
_entity.id
_entity.type
_entity.pdbx_description
1 polymer ?
#
loop_
_entity_poly.entity_id
_entity_poly.type
_entity_poly.pdbx_seq_one_letter_code
_entity_poly.pdbx_strand_id
1 'polypeptide(L)'
;VQEIMMLRPEEHGWERFGMNNDDSTTLAPFTEGAFVTKHNGKYYFQYGAPGTEFKVYADGVYVSDKPMGPFTYQKHNPMSYKPGGFVQGAGHGGTFEDAYGNYWHVATCMLSLKYKFERRIGLYPTAFDKDGVMYSNTAFGDYPLLTPKGKVDDIANTFSGWMLLSYGKPVMASSMDSTLVPENVTDESMRTFWSARSGEPGEWLQISLEGLKEVRAIQLNYYEHRAVQHNKAMDLYHQYRIYHSIDGQNWELVVDKSDNDKDVPHDYIELREPLKTRYLKIVNEHVPSGNFAMSGFRIFGNGLGEAPAAVKNLKADSSKADKRNAMITWEPVKEAYAYNIYYGIAPDKLYNSITVLGDTMYDFRGLDKDTDYYFSIEALGESGRSPMSKVLRR
;
A
#
# COMPACT_ATOMS: atom_id res chain seq x y z
N VAL A 1 -28.20 10.34 -24.69
CA VAL A 1 -27.01 10.03 -23.88
C VAL A 1 -26.23 11.33 -23.75
N GLN A 2 -25.94 11.75 -22.54
CA GLN A 2 -25.10 12.92 -22.27
C GLN A 2 -23.75 12.44 -21.83
N GLU A 3 -22.67 13.00 -22.39
CA GLU A 3 -21.33 12.82 -21.87
C GLU A 3 -21.21 13.62 -20.58
N ILE A 4 -20.85 12.97 -19.47
CA ILE A 4 -20.77 13.60 -18.15
C ILE A 4 -19.33 13.70 -17.64
N MET A 5 -18.37 13.08 -18.32
CA MET A 5 -16.98 13.03 -17.93
C MET A 5 -16.07 12.83 -19.14
N MET A 6 -14.91 13.50 -19.12
CA MET A 6 -13.81 13.28 -20.04
C MET A 6 -12.50 13.21 -19.26
N LEU A 7 -11.59 12.33 -19.68
CA LEU A 7 -10.18 12.38 -19.25
C LEU A 7 -9.46 13.56 -19.93
N ARG A 8 -8.67 14.29 -19.18
CA ARG A 8 -7.86 15.41 -19.64
C ARG A 8 -6.42 15.28 -19.15
N PRO A 9 -5.69 14.26 -19.59
CA PRO A 9 -4.33 13.98 -19.10
C PRO A 9 -3.35 15.11 -19.42
N GLU A 10 -3.63 15.98 -20.41
CA GLU A 10 -2.85 17.18 -20.69
C GLU A 10 -2.97 18.25 -19.60
N GLU A 11 -4.07 18.25 -18.82
CA GLU A 11 -4.27 19.12 -17.67
C GLU A 11 -3.98 18.40 -16.35
N HIS A 12 -4.44 17.13 -16.22
CA HIS A 12 -4.40 16.32 -15.02
C HIS A 12 -3.32 15.24 -15.13
N GLY A 13 -2.16 15.47 -14.51
CA GLY A 13 -1.02 14.58 -14.64
C GLY A 13 -1.28 13.17 -14.12
N TRP A 14 -2.14 13.01 -13.10
CA TRP A 14 -2.49 11.70 -12.53
C TRP A 14 -3.30 10.81 -13.50
N GLU A 15 -3.94 11.39 -14.52
CA GLU A 15 -4.66 10.66 -15.57
C GLU A 15 -3.74 10.18 -16.70
N ARG A 16 -2.45 10.53 -16.68
CA ARG A 16 -1.48 10.15 -17.72
C ARG A 16 -1.17 8.67 -17.70
N PHE A 17 -1.07 8.09 -18.87
CA PHE A 17 -0.70 6.70 -19.06
C PHE A 17 0.77 6.45 -18.65
N GLY A 18 1.09 5.19 -18.30
CA GLY A 18 2.46 4.79 -17.93
C GLY A 18 2.65 4.52 -16.44
N MET A 19 3.72 3.79 -16.12
CA MET A 19 3.99 3.28 -14.78
C MET A 19 4.19 4.38 -13.72
N ASN A 20 4.56 5.58 -14.13
CA ASN A 20 4.76 6.75 -13.27
C ASN A 20 4.07 8.00 -13.85
N ASN A 21 2.91 7.85 -14.48
CA ASN A 21 2.23 8.94 -15.21
C ASN A 21 3.18 9.65 -16.20
N ASP A 22 4.00 8.89 -16.91
CA ASP A 22 5.15 9.39 -17.67
C ASP A 22 4.96 9.40 -19.20
N ASP A 23 3.76 9.05 -19.67
CA ASP A 23 3.44 8.89 -21.09
C ASP A 23 4.42 7.93 -21.82
N SER A 24 4.96 6.93 -21.10
CA SER A 24 5.96 5.98 -21.61
C SER A 24 5.44 5.05 -22.71
N THR A 25 4.20 5.19 -23.11
CA THR A 25 3.55 4.43 -24.17
C THR A 25 2.73 5.35 -25.06
N THR A 26 2.52 4.94 -26.31
CA THR A 26 1.68 5.65 -27.29
C THR A 26 0.18 5.40 -27.08
N LEU A 27 -0.20 4.52 -26.16
CA LEU A 27 -1.60 4.27 -25.84
C LEU A 27 -2.19 5.44 -25.05
N ALA A 28 -3.41 5.81 -25.38
CA ALA A 28 -4.15 6.81 -24.62
C ALA A 28 -4.65 6.23 -23.30
N PRO A 29 -4.73 7.04 -22.23
CA PRO A 29 -5.37 6.62 -21.00
C PRO A 29 -6.85 6.31 -21.23
N PHE A 30 -7.40 5.42 -20.41
CA PHE A 30 -8.82 5.10 -20.46
C PHE A 30 -9.44 5.27 -19.07
N THR A 31 -10.76 5.39 -19.04
CA THR A 31 -11.55 5.49 -17.82
C THR A 31 -12.49 4.30 -17.69
N GLU A 32 -12.67 3.85 -16.46
CA GLU A 32 -13.53 2.72 -16.13
C GLU A 32 -14.02 2.82 -14.68
N GLY A 33 -14.73 1.79 -14.18
CA GLY A 33 -15.04 1.68 -12.75
C GLY A 33 -16.02 2.72 -12.24
N ALA A 34 -17.00 3.13 -13.06
CA ALA A 34 -17.99 4.13 -12.68
C ALA A 34 -18.78 3.71 -11.42
N PHE A 35 -18.72 4.52 -10.37
CA PHE A 35 -19.46 4.32 -9.12
C PHE A 35 -20.00 5.65 -8.60
N VAL A 36 -21.20 5.65 -8.00
CA VAL A 36 -21.81 6.87 -7.46
C VAL A 36 -22.12 6.71 -5.98
N THR A 37 -21.52 7.59 -5.18
CA THR A 37 -21.82 7.72 -3.75
C THR A 37 -22.68 8.97 -3.53
N LYS A 38 -23.76 8.85 -2.75
CA LYS A 38 -24.56 9.99 -2.32
C LYS A 38 -24.18 10.39 -0.90
N HIS A 39 -23.84 11.67 -0.70
CA HIS A 39 -23.52 12.22 0.62
C HIS A 39 -24.06 13.65 0.72
N ASN A 40 -24.79 13.96 1.81
CA ASN A 40 -25.36 15.29 2.10
C ASN A 40 -26.06 15.96 0.91
N GLY A 41 -26.88 15.17 0.18
CA GLY A 41 -27.66 15.65 -0.97
C GLY A 41 -26.87 15.78 -2.27
N LYS A 42 -25.54 15.60 -2.25
CA LYS A 42 -24.68 15.61 -3.44
C LYS A 42 -24.40 14.20 -3.93
N TYR A 43 -24.06 14.08 -5.21
CA TYR A 43 -23.72 12.85 -5.92
C TYR A 43 -22.26 12.93 -6.35
N TYR A 44 -21.46 11.97 -5.89
CA TYR A 44 -20.02 11.84 -6.14
C TYR A 44 -19.81 10.70 -7.14
N PHE A 45 -19.55 11.07 -8.39
CA PHE A 45 -19.31 10.12 -9.47
C PHE A 45 -17.82 9.79 -9.52
N GLN A 46 -17.47 8.59 -9.11
CA GLN A 46 -16.12 8.07 -9.05
C GLN A 46 -15.75 7.39 -10.38
N TYR A 47 -14.47 7.46 -10.77
CA TYR A 47 -13.94 6.81 -11.97
C TYR A 47 -12.46 6.47 -11.80
N GLY A 48 -12.05 5.33 -12.38
CA GLY A 48 -10.65 4.89 -12.38
C GLY A 48 -9.90 5.36 -13.62
N ALA A 49 -8.65 5.81 -13.45
CA ALA A 49 -7.69 6.17 -14.49
C ALA A 49 -6.24 6.03 -13.96
N PRO A 50 -5.19 5.92 -14.81
CA PRO A 50 -5.23 5.79 -16.27
C PRO A 50 -5.39 4.36 -16.77
N GLY A 51 -5.11 3.35 -15.96
CA GLY A 51 -5.17 1.95 -16.31
C GLY A 51 -4.67 1.03 -15.20
N THR A 52 -5.30 -0.11 -15.03
CA THR A 52 -5.11 -1.05 -13.92
C THR A 52 -3.74 -1.72 -13.86
N GLU A 53 -3.00 -1.73 -14.96
CA GLU A 53 -1.65 -2.30 -15.06
C GLU A 53 -0.57 -1.42 -14.42
N PHE A 54 -0.91 -0.19 -14.01
CA PHE A 54 0.06 0.77 -13.48
C PHE A 54 -0.08 0.96 -11.97
N LYS A 55 1.06 1.13 -11.29
CA LYS A 55 1.08 1.46 -9.86
C LYS A 55 0.38 2.79 -9.53
N VAL A 56 0.23 3.65 -10.51
CA VAL A 56 -0.42 4.97 -10.42
C VAL A 56 -1.93 4.92 -10.69
N TYR A 57 -2.51 3.74 -10.84
CA TYR A 57 -3.96 3.60 -10.99
C TYR A 57 -4.69 4.19 -9.79
N ALA A 58 -5.62 5.11 -10.06
CA ALA A 58 -6.26 5.96 -9.06
C ALA A 58 -7.74 6.15 -9.37
N ASP A 59 -8.51 6.64 -8.39
CA ASP A 59 -9.86 7.10 -8.63
C ASP A 59 -9.96 8.63 -8.48
N GLY A 60 -10.66 9.24 -9.44
CA GLY A 60 -11.09 10.62 -9.40
C GLY A 60 -12.57 10.74 -9.14
N VAL A 61 -13.04 11.97 -8.92
CA VAL A 61 -14.43 12.28 -8.58
C VAL A 61 -14.92 13.49 -9.38
N TYR A 62 -16.14 13.37 -9.89
CA TYR A 62 -16.99 14.48 -10.33
C TYR A 62 -18.17 14.63 -9.39
N VAL A 63 -18.59 15.84 -9.08
CA VAL A 63 -19.65 16.13 -8.09
C VAL A 63 -20.82 16.85 -8.75
N SER A 64 -22.05 16.49 -8.34
CA SER A 64 -23.28 17.14 -8.77
C SER A 64 -24.32 17.22 -7.66
N ASP A 65 -25.20 18.21 -7.73
CA ASP A 65 -26.39 18.30 -6.88
C ASP A 65 -27.57 17.45 -7.39
N LYS A 66 -27.42 16.82 -8.57
CA LYS A 66 -28.47 15.98 -9.22
C LYS A 66 -27.88 14.64 -9.67
N PRO A 67 -28.67 13.55 -9.61
CA PRO A 67 -28.14 12.21 -9.96
C PRO A 67 -27.71 12.08 -11.43
N MET A 68 -28.23 12.89 -12.32
CA MET A 68 -27.91 12.91 -13.76
C MET A 68 -27.04 14.11 -14.16
N GLY A 69 -26.49 14.80 -13.22
CA GLY A 69 -25.63 15.97 -13.49
C GLY A 69 -26.41 17.29 -13.65
N PRO A 70 -25.71 18.36 -14.14
CA PRO A 70 -24.34 18.34 -14.62
C PRO A 70 -23.33 18.03 -13.53
N PHE A 71 -22.29 17.29 -13.89
CA PHE A 71 -21.18 16.93 -13.02
C PHE A 71 -19.98 17.86 -13.21
N THR A 72 -19.34 18.26 -12.10
CA THR A 72 -18.18 19.13 -12.08
C THR A 72 -16.99 18.38 -11.50
N TYR A 73 -15.82 18.48 -12.14
CA TYR A 73 -14.57 17.89 -11.66
C TYR A 73 -14.21 18.40 -10.26
N GLN A 74 -13.92 17.48 -9.35
CA GLN A 74 -13.42 17.82 -8.02
C GLN A 74 -11.96 18.24 -8.11
N LYS A 75 -11.62 19.47 -7.80
CA LYS A 75 -10.26 20.02 -7.94
C LYS A 75 -9.21 19.30 -7.07
N HIS A 76 -9.63 18.63 -6.01
CA HIS A 76 -8.77 17.87 -5.09
C HIS A 76 -8.52 16.42 -5.54
N ASN A 77 -8.80 16.10 -6.80
CA ASN A 77 -8.46 14.80 -7.37
C ASN A 77 -6.94 14.58 -7.45
N PRO A 78 -6.50 13.31 -7.49
CA PRO A 78 -7.30 12.08 -7.32
C PRO A 78 -7.83 11.96 -5.89
N MET A 79 -8.98 11.30 -5.70
CA MET A 79 -9.55 11.06 -4.37
C MET A 79 -8.91 9.86 -3.67
N SER A 80 -8.36 8.93 -4.44
CA SER A 80 -7.66 7.73 -3.98
C SER A 80 -6.44 7.49 -4.86
N TYR A 81 -5.23 7.49 -4.31
CA TYR A 81 -3.97 7.38 -5.04
C TYR A 81 -2.89 6.73 -4.16
N LYS A 82 -2.35 5.59 -4.61
CA LYS A 82 -1.32 4.85 -3.86
C LYS A 82 -0.24 4.30 -4.79
N PRO A 83 0.68 5.15 -5.28
CA PRO A 83 1.72 4.72 -6.22
C PRO A 83 2.92 4.03 -5.58
N GLY A 84 3.01 4.00 -4.26
CA GLY A 84 4.12 3.45 -3.49
C GLY A 84 3.68 2.50 -2.37
N GLY A 85 4.66 1.88 -1.71
CA GLY A 85 4.46 0.86 -0.69
C GLY A 85 4.40 -0.55 -1.28
N PHE A 86 4.12 -1.54 -0.45
CA PHE A 86 4.04 -2.96 -0.83
C PHE A 86 2.87 -3.23 -1.78
N VAL A 87 1.68 -2.73 -1.45
CA VAL A 87 0.47 -2.80 -2.28
C VAL A 87 0.27 -1.47 -2.98
N GLN A 88 0.25 -1.47 -4.31
CA GLN A 88 0.18 -0.29 -5.15
C GLN A 88 -1.11 -0.25 -5.96
N GLY A 89 -1.53 0.95 -6.37
CA GLY A 89 -2.78 1.18 -7.07
C GLY A 89 -3.96 1.35 -6.12
N ALA A 90 -4.93 2.19 -6.48
CA ALA A 90 -6.12 2.46 -5.68
C ALA A 90 -7.27 2.95 -6.59
N GLY A 91 -7.43 2.33 -7.76
CA GLY A 91 -8.43 2.71 -8.76
C GLY A 91 -9.51 1.64 -8.98
N HIS A 92 -10.49 1.93 -9.83
CA HIS A 92 -11.66 1.10 -10.15
C HIS A 92 -12.42 0.68 -8.89
N GLY A 93 -12.66 1.65 -8.04
CA GLY A 93 -13.21 1.41 -6.71
C GLY A 93 -14.66 1.84 -6.55
N GLY A 94 -15.16 1.62 -5.35
CA GLY A 94 -16.45 2.07 -4.88
C GLY A 94 -16.39 2.43 -3.40
N THR A 95 -17.20 3.39 -2.97
CA THR A 95 -17.21 3.85 -1.60
C THR A 95 -18.53 3.49 -0.93
N PHE A 96 -18.45 2.87 0.23
CA PHE A 96 -19.60 2.48 1.04
C PHE A 96 -19.50 3.07 2.45
N GLU A 97 -20.64 3.14 3.12
CA GLU A 97 -20.78 3.55 4.52
C GLU A 97 -20.96 2.32 5.40
N ASP A 98 -20.21 2.24 6.49
CA ASP A 98 -20.35 1.15 7.48
C ASP A 98 -21.53 1.41 8.46
N ALA A 99 -21.79 0.44 9.34
CA ALA A 99 -22.88 0.54 10.31
C ALA A 99 -22.71 1.67 11.34
N TYR A 100 -21.55 2.28 11.42
CA TYR A 100 -21.22 3.38 12.33
C TYR A 100 -21.19 4.74 11.63
N GLY A 101 -21.45 4.77 10.32
CA GLY A 101 -21.40 5.99 9.50
C GLY A 101 -20.01 6.38 9.03
N ASN A 102 -19.00 5.50 9.11
CA ASN A 102 -17.69 5.71 8.50
C ASN A 102 -17.72 5.31 7.04
N TYR A 103 -16.99 6.03 6.19
CA TYR A 103 -16.86 5.72 4.78
C TYR A 103 -15.57 4.96 4.51
N TRP A 104 -15.67 3.99 3.61
CA TRP A 104 -14.57 3.15 3.17
C TRP A 104 -14.56 3.07 1.65
N HIS A 105 -13.41 3.28 1.06
CA HIS A 105 -13.18 3.09 -0.35
C HIS A 105 -12.53 1.73 -0.59
N VAL A 106 -13.20 0.90 -1.37
CA VAL A 106 -12.68 -0.39 -1.84
C VAL A 106 -12.14 -0.19 -3.24
N ALA A 107 -10.87 -0.49 -3.47
CA ALA A 107 -10.25 -0.28 -4.75
C ALA A 107 -9.41 -1.48 -5.21
N THR A 108 -9.13 -1.53 -6.49
CA THR A 108 -8.24 -2.51 -7.10
C THR A 108 -6.78 -2.19 -6.76
N CYS A 109 -6.07 -3.19 -6.26
CA CYS A 109 -4.64 -3.13 -6.01
C CYS A 109 -3.89 -4.08 -6.95
N MET A 110 -2.72 -3.65 -7.42
CA MET A 110 -1.81 -4.46 -8.21
C MET A 110 -1.01 -5.39 -7.28
N LEU A 111 -1.08 -6.68 -7.53
CA LEU A 111 -0.50 -7.70 -6.66
C LEU A 111 0.65 -8.47 -7.29
N SER A 112 0.62 -8.74 -8.59
CA SER A 112 1.57 -9.64 -9.24
C SER A 112 2.01 -9.12 -10.60
N LEU A 113 3.22 -9.54 -11.02
CA LEU A 113 3.69 -9.30 -12.40
C LEU A 113 3.40 -10.45 -13.35
N LYS A 114 3.08 -11.64 -12.84
CA LYS A 114 2.86 -12.81 -13.68
C LYS A 114 1.67 -12.61 -14.59
N TYR A 115 0.62 -12.03 -14.03
CA TYR A 115 -0.56 -11.61 -14.76
C TYR A 115 -0.87 -10.16 -14.41
N LYS A 116 -0.73 -9.24 -15.38
CA LYS A 116 -0.99 -7.80 -15.16
C LYS A 116 -2.41 -7.48 -14.68
N PHE A 117 -3.34 -8.39 -14.87
CA PHE A 117 -4.73 -8.29 -14.40
C PHE A 117 -5.02 -9.10 -13.13
N GLU A 118 -4.01 -9.70 -12.51
CA GLU A 118 -4.16 -10.26 -11.19
C GLU A 118 -4.25 -9.14 -10.19
N ARG A 119 -5.41 -9.01 -9.55
CA ARG A 119 -5.77 -7.89 -8.68
C ARG A 119 -6.29 -8.38 -7.36
N ARG A 120 -6.08 -7.58 -6.32
CA ARG A 120 -6.66 -7.76 -5.00
C ARG A 120 -7.40 -6.49 -4.59
N ILE A 121 -8.19 -6.59 -3.54
CA ILE A 121 -8.96 -5.49 -3.01
C ILE A 121 -8.14 -4.80 -1.92
N GLY A 122 -7.92 -3.48 -2.10
CA GLY A 122 -7.49 -2.57 -1.04
C GLY A 122 -8.70 -1.93 -0.36
N LEU A 123 -8.56 -1.62 0.91
CA LEU A 123 -9.58 -0.93 1.71
C LEU A 123 -8.97 0.32 2.33
N TYR A 124 -9.53 1.48 2.02
CA TYR A 124 -9.03 2.78 2.47
C TYR A 124 -10.09 3.56 3.22
N PRO A 125 -9.77 4.10 4.42
CA PRO A 125 -10.66 5.01 5.12
C PRO A 125 -10.89 6.26 4.28
N THR A 126 -12.14 6.67 4.17
CA THR A 126 -12.59 7.76 3.29
C THR A 126 -13.43 8.75 4.08
N ALA A 127 -13.34 10.02 3.74
CA ALA A 127 -14.12 11.07 4.37
C ALA A 127 -14.58 12.13 3.37
N PHE A 128 -15.52 12.94 3.83
CA PHE A 128 -15.95 14.19 3.20
C PHE A 128 -15.60 15.32 4.16
N ASP A 129 -14.85 16.31 3.69
CA ASP A 129 -14.55 17.46 4.50
C ASP A 129 -15.73 18.44 4.62
N LYS A 130 -15.56 19.50 5.40
CA LYS A 130 -16.59 20.55 5.61
C LYS A 130 -17.03 21.26 4.32
N ASP A 131 -16.19 21.25 3.28
CA ASP A 131 -16.46 21.87 1.99
C ASP A 131 -17.02 20.86 0.97
N GLY A 132 -17.24 19.61 1.41
CA GLY A 132 -17.77 18.52 0.60
C GLY A 132 -16.73 17.89 -0.34
N VAL A 133 -15.43 18.01 -0.02
CA VAL A 133 -14.38 17.31 -0.76
C VAL A 133 -14.31 15.86 -0.29
N MET A 134 -14.48 14.93 -1.22
CA MET A 134 -14.31 13.49 -0.98
C MET A 134 -12.83 13.10 -1.12
N TYR A 135 -12.28 12.39 -0.13
CA TYR A 135 -10.88 11.94 -0.15
C TYR A 135 -10.68 10.66 0.65
N SER A 136 -9.68 9.86 0.25
CA SER A 136 -9.28 8.63 0.94
C SER A 136 -7.87 8.75 1.51
N ASN A 137 -7.65 8.29 2.73
CA ASN A 137 -6.31 8.17 3.30
C ASN A 137 -5.66 6.86 2.87
N THR A 138 -4.71 6.93 1.94
CA THR A 138 -3.98 5.77 1.41
C THR A 138 -2.59 5.58 2.01
N ALA A 139 -2.13 6.49 2.88
CA ALA A 139 -0.76 6.52 3.42
C ALA A 139 -0.33 5.19 4.07
N PHE A 140 -1.24 4.59 4.83
CA PHE A 140 -1.02 3.31 5.52
C PHE A 140 -1.95 2.19 5.01
N GLY A 141 -2.39 2.28 3.75
CA GLY A 141 -3.34 1.32 3.17
C GLY A 141 -2.82 -0.10 3.01
N ASP A 142 -1.53 -0.33 3.19
CA ASP A 142 -0.86 -1.64 3.20
C ASP A 142 -0.25 -1.99 4.58
N TYR A 143 -0.66 -1.26 5.61
CA TYR A 143 -0.34 -1.52 7.03
C TYR A 143 -1.60 -1.98 7.77
N PRO A 144 -1.45 -2.60 8.96
CA PRO A 144 -2.59 -2.95 9.78
C PRO A 144 -3.46 -1.75 10.14
N LEU A 145 -4.76 -1.86 9.89
CA LEU A 145 -5.76 -0.86 10.24
C LEU A 145 -6.61 -1.32 11.41
N LEU A 146 -7.01 -0.37 12.26
CA LEU A 146 -7.99 -0.61 13.30
C LEU A 146 -9.39 -0.69 12.68
N THR A 147 -10.14 -1.72 13.01
CA THR A 147 -11.57 -1.80 12.68
C THR A 147 -12.36 -1.01 13.71
N PRO A 148 -12.95 0.15 13.36
CA PRO A 148 -13.67 0.98 14.32
C PRO A 148 -14.91 0.28 14.87
N LYS A 149 -15.19 0.51 16.16
CA LYS A 149 -16.44 0.07 16.84
C LYS A 149 -17.39 1.27 17.09
N GLY A 150 -17.24 2.34 16.32
CA GLY A 150 -18.03 3.56 16.42
C GLY A 150 -17.64 4.53 15.32
N LYS A 151 -18.25 5.73 15.30
CA LYS A 151 -17.88 6.81 14.39
C LYS A 151 -16.45 7.27 14.66
N VAL A 152 -15.67 7.44 13.61
CA VAL A 152 -14.30 7.98 13.63
C VAL A 152 -14.35 9.44 13.21
N ASP A 153 -13.83 10.33 14.06
CA ASP A 153 -13.82 11.78 13.77
C ASP A 153 -12.73 12.15 12.76
N ASP A 154 -11.58 11.47 12.82
CA ASP A 154 -10.48 11.66 11.87
C ASP A 154 -10.04 10.29 11.32
N ILE A 155 -10.13 10.12 9.99
CA ILE A 155 -9.76 8.88 9.30
C ILE A 155 -8.29 8.50 9.46
N ALA A 156 -7.41 9.43 9.84
CA ALA A 156 -6.02 9.13 10.19
C ALA A 156 -5.91 8.23 11.44
N ASN A 157 -6.92 8.25 12.33
CA ASN A 157 -6.95 7.44 13.55
C ASN A 157 -7.31 5.97 13.28
N THR A 158 -7.56 5.58 12.05
CA THR A 158 -7.71 4.16 11.67
C THR A 158 -6.39 3.42 11.55
N PHE A 159 -5.27 4.11 11.46
CA PHE A 159 -3.95 3.48 11.48
C PHE A 159 -3.65 2.89 12.86
N SER A 160 -3.20 1.62 12.90
CA SER A 160 -2.92 0.91 14.16
C SER A 160 -1.75 1.49 14.97
N GLY A 161 -0.86 2.25 14.32
CA GLY A 161 0.41 2.69 14.90
C GLY A 161 1.52 1.63 14.86
N TRP A 162 1.24 0.44 14.28
CA TRP A 162 2.24 -0.63 14.14
C TRP A 162 3.05 -0.42 12.88
N MET A 163 4.37 -0.26 13.09
CA MET A 163 5.32 0.01 12.03
C MET A 163 5.81 -1.31 11.40
N LEU A 164 6.33 -1.23 10.18
CA LEU A 164 6.98 -2.34 9.51
C LEU A 164 8.36 -2.59 10.12
N LEU A 165 8.58 -3.81 10.64
CA LEU A 165 9.82 -4.22 11.32
C LEU A 165 10.72 -5.07 10.43
N SER A 166 10.21 -5.57 9.31
CA SER A 166 10.91 -6.52 8.44
C SER A 166 11.62 -5.89 7.24
N TYR A 167 11.41 -4.61 6.93
CA TYR A 167 12.01 -4.00 5.73
C TYR A 167 13.53 -4.04 5.73
N GLY A 168 14.10 -4.63 4.66
CA GLY A 168 15.55 -4.74 4.46
C GLY A 168 16.27 -5.59 5.52
N LYS A 169 15.54 -6.39 6.31
CA LYS A 169 16.14 -7.23 7.35
C LYS A 169 16.83 -8.46 6.78
N PRO A 170 17.92 -8.93 7.44
CA PRO A 170 18.63 -10.14 7.04
C PRO A 170 17.72 -11.37 7.09
N VAL A 171 17.78 -12.18 6.04
CA VAL A 171 16.97 -13.39 5.88
C VAL A 171 17.86 -14.60 5.67
N MET A 172 17.49 -15.73 6.27
CA MET A 172 18.06 -17.05 6.03
C MET A 172 16.98 -18.01 5.60
N ALA A 173 17.31 -18.98 4.75
CA ALA A 173 16.38 -19.99 4.29
C ALA A 173 17.03 -21.38 4.28
N SER A 174 16.21 -22.44 4.33
CA SER A 174 16.64 -23.84 4.19
C SER A 174 17.29 -24.11 2.85
N SER A 175 16.74 -23.51 1.80
CA SER A 175 17.20 -23.65 0.44
C SER A 175 16.80 -22.44 -0.43
N MET A 176 17.33 -22.39 -1.65
CA MET A 176 17.04 -21.34 -2.62
C MET A 176 17.01 -21.92 -4.03
N ASP A 177 15.97 -21.61 -4.80
CA ASP A 177 15.89 -21.97 -6.20
C ASP A 177 16.53 -20.90 -7.09
N SER A 178 17.68 -21.26 -7.66
CA SER A 178 18.45 -20.38 -8.56
C SER A 178 18.80 -19.02 -7.94
N THR A 179 18.31 -17.94 -8.53
CA THR A 179 18.54 -16.53 -8.14
C THR A 179 17.41 -15.92 -7.32
N LEU A 180 16.44 -16.73 -6.86
CA LEU A 180 15.29 -16.28 -6.10
C LEU A 180 15.66 -16.16 -4.61
N VAL A 181 16.42 -15.11 -4.31
CA VAL A 181 17.08 -14.90 -3.02
C VAL A 181 16.12 -14.64 -1.86
N PRO A 182 16.45 -15.07 -0.63
CA PRO A 182 15.60 -14.89 0.55
C PRO A 182 15.28 -13.43 0.87
N GLU A 183 16.17 -12.50 0.59
CA GLU A 183 16.03 -11.07 0.84
C GLU A 183 14.80 -10.45 0.11
N ASN A 184 14.34 -11.08 -0.96
CA ASN A 184 13.14 -10.65 -1.70
C ASN A 184 11.86 -10.66 -0.85
N VAL A 185 11.82 -11.32 0.32
CA VAL A 185 10.65 -11.30 1.18
C VAL A 185 10.60 -10.10 2.12
N THR A 186 11.66 -9.29 2.15
CA THR A 186 11.79 -8.10 3.01
C THR A 186 12.06 -6.81 2.23
N ASP A 187 12.03 -6.85 0.90
CA ASP A 187 12.32 -5.71 0.02
C ASP A 187 11.10 -4.79 -0.23
N GLU A 188 9.92 -5.16 0.32
CA GLU A 188 8.64 -4.46 0.15
C GLU A 188 8.19 -4.35 -1.33
N SER A 189 8.51 -5.37 -2.13
CA SER A 189 8.09 -5.49 -3.52
C SER A 189 7.28 -6.76 -3.74
N MET A 190 6.02 -6.64 -4.10
CA MET A 190 5.21 -7.79 -4.54
C MET A 190 5.67 -8.39 -5.88
N ARG A 191 6.65 -7.77 -6.53
CA ARG A 191 7.16 -8.15 -7.86
C ARG A 191 8.37 -9.04 -7.80
N THR A 192 9.00 -9.12 -6.65
CA THR A 192 10.10 -10.00 -6.31
C THR A 192 9.60 -11.10 -5.38
N PHE A 193 10.28 -12.22 -5.34
CA PHE A 193 9.95 -13.31 -4.43
C PHE A 193 11.15 -14.21 -4.18
N TRP A 194 11.16 -14.87 -3.04
CA TRP A 194 12.02 -15.99 -2.75
C TRP A 194 11.30 -17.30 -3.06
N SER A 195 12.07 -18.32 -3.43
CA SER A 195 11.59 -19.70 -3.56
C SER A 195 12.58 -20.67 -2.96
N ALA A 196 12.11 -21.58 -2.12
CA ALA A 196 12.82 -22.81 -1.80
C ALA A 196 13.01 -23.68 -3.04
N ARG A 197 13.89 -24.71 -2.96
CA ARG A 197 14.07 -25.68 -4.06
C ARG A 197 12.89 -26.61 -4.23
N SER A 198 12.07 -26.75 -3.20
CA SER A 198 10.91 -27.65 -3.21
C SER A 198 9.72 -27.06 -2.47
N GLY A 199 8.57 -27.72 -2.56
CA GLY A 199 7.40 -27.50 -1.74
C GLY A 199 7.25 -28.48 -0.59
N GLU A 200 8.29 -29.30 -0.34
CA GLU A 200 8.24 -30.35 0.68
C GLU A 200 8.10 -29.77 2.10
N PRO A 201 7.44 -30.48 3.00
CA PRO A 201 7.41 -30.11 4.42
C PRO A 201 8.82 -29.97 5.00
N GLY A 202 9.02 -28.96 5.86
CA GLY A 202 10.28 -28.71 6.50
C GLY A 202 11.17 -27.67 5.81
N GLU A 203 10.85 -27.20 4.59
CA GLU A 203 11.47 -25.98 4.07
C GLU A 203 11.11 -24.79 4.96
N TRP A 204 12.06 -23.89 5.17
CA TRP A 204 11.87 -22.77 6.10
C TRP A 204 12.53 -21.47 5.65
N LEU A 205 12.04 -20.38 6.21
CA LEU A 205 12.61 -19.04 6.05
C LEU A 205 12.60 -18.32 7.39
N GLN A 206 13.72 -17.64 7.72
CA GLN A 206 13.95 -16.97 8.99
C GLN A 206 14.39 -15.53 8.77
N ILE A 207 13.75 -14.59 9.50
CA ILE A 207 14.12 -13.17 9.51
C ILE A 207 14.78 -12.82 10.84
N SER A 208 15.89 -12.05 10.78
CA SER A 208 16.48 -11.40 11.95
C SER A 208 16.00 -9.95 12.02
N LEU A 209 15.34 -9.56 13.09
CA LEU A 209 14.95 -8.16 13.34
C LEU A 209 16.12 -7.31 13.90
N GLU A 210 17.34 -7.88 13.91
CA GLU A 210 18.62 -7.25 14.37
C GLU A 210 18.64 -6.78 15.83
N GLY A 211 17.52 -6.81 16.52
CA GLY A 211 17.36 -6.48 17.93
C GLY A 211 15.99 -6.93 18.44
N LEU A 212 15.78 -6.81 19.73
CA LEU A 212 14.45 -7.06 20.31
C LEU A 212 13.46 -6.05 19.80
N LYS A 213 12.31 -6.54 19.33
CA LYS A 213 11.16 -5.74 18.86
C LYS A 213 9.89 -6.26 19.53
N GLU A 214 8.89 -5.43 19.59
CA GLU A 214 7.53 -5.80 19.99
C GLU A 214 6.70 -6.08 18.75
N VAL A 215 6.53 -7.36 18.41
CA VAL A 215 5.73 -7.81 17.26
C VAL A 215 4.26 -7.91 17.65
N ARG A 216 3.38 -7.40 16.80
CA ARG A 216 1.92 -7.36 16.98
C ARG A 216 1.17 -8.13 15.91
N ALA A 217 1.67 -8.11 14.68
CA ALA A 217 1.04 -8.80 13.56
C ALA A 217 2.07 -9.29 12.54
N ILE A 218 1.68 -10.31 11.79
CA ILE A 218 2.45 -10.92 10.72
C ILE A 218 1.56 -11.00 9.48
N GLN A 219 2.09 -10.64 8.33
CA GLN A 219 1.45 -10.82 7.04
C GLN A 219 2.34 -11.68 6.14
N LEU A 220 1.77 -12.76 5.64
CA LEU A 220 2.41 -13.68 4.71
C LEU A 220 1.84 -13.47 3.32
N ASN A 221 2.70 -13.45 2.31
CA ASN A 221 2.28 -13.37 0.91
C ASN A 221 2.99 -14.48 0.15
N TYR A 222 2.29 -15.58 -0.09
CA TYR A 222 2.80 -16.67 -0.90
C TYR A 222 2.88 -16.28 -2.37
N TYR A 223 3.79 -16.93 -3.10
CA TYR A 223 3.94 -16.77 -4.54
C TYR A 223 3.83 -18.14 -5.23
N GLU A 224 3.13 -18.20 -6.35
CA GLU A 224 2.91 -19.43 -7.11
C GLU A 224 4.10 -19.72 -8.04
N HIS A 225 5.21 -20.21 -7.48
CA HIS A 225 6.38 -20.60 -8.26
C HIS A 225 6.32 -22.08 -8.62
N ARG A 226 6.46 -22.37 -9.93
CA ARG A 226 6.31 -23.74 -10.49
C ARG A 226 5.00 -24.43 -10.14
N ALA A 227 4.01 -23.65 -9.70
CA ALA A 227 2.70 -24.19 -9.41
C ALA A 227 2.02 -24.68 -10.71
N VAL A 228 1.36 -25.82 -10.60
CA VAL A 228 0.57 -26.39 -11.69
C VAL A 228 -0.89 -26.05 -11.44
N GLN A 229 -1.44 -25.16 -12.26
CA GLN A 229 -2.87 -24.84 -12.21
C GLN A 229 -3.65 -25.94 -12.93
N HIS A 230 -4.48 -26.65 -12.22
CA HIS A 230 -5.43 -27.60 -12.77
C HIS A 230 -6.84 -27.01 -12.70
N ASN A 231 -7.66 -27.27 -13.74
CA ASN A 231 -9.06 -26.84 -13.82
C ASN A 231 -10.00 -27.56 -12.84
N LYS A 232 -9.48 -28.28 -11.87
CA LYS A 232 -10.26 -29.00 -10.85
C LYS A 232 -9.94 -28.43 -9.49
N ALA A 233 -10.94 -28.42 -8.61
CA ALA A 233 -10.75 -28.11 -7.19
C ALA A 233 -9.64 -29.02 -6.63
N MET A 234 -8.60 -28.39 -6.12
CA MET A 234 -7.46 -29.02 -5.47
C MET A 234 -7.39 -28.52 -4.04
N ASP A 235 -6.51 -29.10 -3.26
CA ASP A 235 -6.19 -28.63 -1.91
C ASP A 235 -5.41 -27.31 -2.02
N LEU A 236 -6.13 -26.20 -2.20
CA LEU A 236 -5.57 -24.86 -2.43
C LEU A 236 -5.10 -24.17 -1.15
N TYR A 237 -5.02 -24.88 -0.05
CA TYR A 237 -4.58 -24.35 1.23
C TYR A 237 -3.07 -24.40 1.41
N HIS A 238 -2.57 -23.51 2.25
CA HIS A 238 -1.18 -23.52 2.74
C HIS A 238 -1.18 -23.89 4.22
N GLN A 239 -0.26 -24.80 4.61
CA GLN A 239 -0.06 -25.14 6.03
C GLN A 239 1.35 -24.80 6.44
N TYR A 240 1.49 -24.22 7.63
CA TYR A 240 2.77 -23.75 8.15
C TYR A 240 2.75 -23.60 9.67
N ARG A 241 3.96 -23.48 10.25
CA ARG A 241 4.15 -23.03 11.63
C ARG A 241 5.10 -21.85 11.66
N ILE A 242 4.85 -20.89 12.57
CA ILE A 242 5.76 -19.79 12.84
C ILE A 242 6.31 -19.93 14.24
N TYR A 243 7.62 -19.84 14.33
CA TYR A 243 8.39 -19.88 15.57
C TYR A 243 9.08 -18.54 15.79
N HIS A 244 9.32 -18.20 17.07
CA HIS A 244 10.13 -17.05 17.43
C HIS A 244 11.35 -17.50 18.26
N SER A 245 12.36 -16.62 18.33
CA SER A 245 13.54 -16.80 19.17
C SER A 245 14.16 -15.46 19.55
N ILE A 246 14.76 -15.39 20.73
CA ILE A 246 15.53 -14.23 21.19
C ILE A 246 17.00 -14.42 20.81
N ASP A 247 17.52 -15.65 20.86
CA ASP A 247 18.94 -16.00 20.68
C ASP A 247 19.28 -16.66 19.35
N GLY A 248 18.25 -17.04 18.56
CA GLY A 248 18.40 -17.75 17.29
C GLY A 248 18.69 -19.24 17.42
N GLN A 249 18.69 -19.79 18.64
CA GLN A 249 18.96 -21.19 18.94
C GLN A 249 17.75 -21.89 19.56
N ASN A 250 17.14 -21.25 20.56
CA ASN A 250 15.95 -21.75 21.22
C ASN A 250 14.71 -21.18 20.56
N TRP A 251 13.82 -22.07 20.05
CA TRP A 251 12.66 -21.70 19.26
C TRP A 251 11.38 -22.11 19.95
N GLU A 252 10.43 -21.18 20.06
CA GLU A 252 9.10 -21.39 20.62
C GLU A 252 8.03 -21.16 19.55
N LEU A 253 6.99 -21.99 19.55
CA LEU A 253 5.88 -21.91 18.60
C LEU A 253 4.99 -20.70 18.92
N VAL A 254 4.71 -19.88 17.90
CA VAL A 254 3.82 -18.69 18.01
C VAL A 254 2.53 -18.89 17.25
N VAL A 255 2.62 -19.44 16.03
CA VAL A 255 1.47 -19.66 15.16
C VAL A 255 1.49 -21.09 14.65
N ASP A 256 0.39 -21.81 14.85
CA ASP A 256 0.17 -23.13 14.26
C ASP A 256 -1.00 -23.05 13.27
N LYS A 257 -0.69 -23.26 12.00
CA LYS A 257 -1.63 -23.36 10.89
C LYS A 257 -1.46 -24.71 10.15
N SER A 258 -0.96 -25.71 10.85
CA SER A 258 -0.76 -27.05 10.27
C SER A 258 -2.04 -27.81 9.97
N ASP A 259 -3.17 -27.33 10.47
CA ASP A 259 -4.50 -27.84 10.22
C ASP A 259 -5.37 -26.94 9.32
N ASN A 260 -4.77 -25.88 8.72
CA ASN A 260 -5.51 -25.00 7.82
C ASN A 260 -6.01 -25.77 6.58
N ASP A 261 -7.29 -25.64 6.29
CA ASP A 261 -7.97 -26.22 5.11
C ASP A 261 -8.56 -25.16 4.18
N LYS A 262 -8.20 -23.88 4.38
CA LYS A 262 -8.73 -22.74 3.63
C LYS A 262 -7.69 -22.16 2.68
N ASP A 263 -8.14 -21.74 1.49
CA ASP A 263 -7.35 -21.00 0.53
C ASP A 263 -7.12 -19.57 1.04
N VAL A 264 -5.97 -19.34 1.68
CA VAL A 264 -5.54 -18.04 2.22
C VAL A 264 -4.07 -17.79 1.83
N PRO A 265 -3.77 -17.49 0.56
CA PRO A 265 -2.38 -17.28 0.10
C PRO A 265 -1.80 -15.95 0.59
N HIS A 266 -2.63 -15.05 1.12
CA HIS A 266 -2.22 -13.78 1.73
C HIS A 266 -2.78 -13.74 3.15
N ASP A 267 -2.11 -14.45 4.07
CA ASP A 267 -2.60 -14.60 5.45
C ASP A 267 -2.14 -13.43 6.32
N TYR A 268 -3.05 -12.91 7.13
CA TYR A 268 -2.80 -11.89 8.14
C TYR A 268 -3.09 -12.45 9.53
N ILE A 269 -2.08 -12.45 10.37
CA ILE A 269 -2.12 -12.99 11.72
C ILE A 269 -1.90 -11.86 12.73
N GLU A 270 -2.91 -11.51 13.48
CA GLU A 270 -2.80 -10.63 14.64
C GLU A 270 -2.49 -11.49 15.88
N LEU A 271 -1.42 -11.13 16.60
CA LEU A 271 -1.04 -11.81 17.82
C LEU A 271 -1.93 -11.32 18.98
N ARG A 272 -2.43 -12.26 19.80
CA ARG A 272 -3.29 -11.93 20.96
C ARG A 272 -2.62 -10.98 21.93
N GLU A 273 -1.33 -11.20 22.17
CA GLU A 273 -0.47 -10.39 23.01
C GLU A 273 0.80 -9.97 22.25
N PRO A 274 1.36 -8.79 22.55
CA PRO A 274 2.60 -8.37 21.95
C PRO A 274 3.72 -9.36 22.25
N LEU A 275 4.46 -9.75 21.21
CA LEU A 275 5.58 -10.68 21.30
C LEU A 275 6.90 -9.94 21.27
N LYS A 276 7.68 -9.99 22.36
CA LYS A 276 9.07 -9.49 22.34
C LYS A 276 9.98 -10.55 21.77
N THR A 277 10.53 -10.30 20.59
CA THR A 277 11.39 -11.26 19.90
C THR A 277 12.46 -10.56 19.05
N ARG A 278 13.47 -11.33 18.63
CA ARG A 278 14.52 -10.91 17.71
C ARG A 278 14.49 -11.67 16.38
N TYR A 279 13.97 -12.90 16.38
CA TYR A 279 13.91 -13.75 15.19
C TYR A 279 12.51 -14.32 15.03
N LEU A 280 12.06 -14.40 13.78
CA LEU A 280 10.86 -15.14 13.39
C LEU A 280 11.24 -16.12 12.27
N LYS A 281 10.69 -17.33 12.34
CA LYS A 281 10.93 -18.39 11.37
C LYS A 281 9.60 -19.05 10.99
N ILE A 282 9.30 -19.07 9.69
CA ILE A 282 8.21 -19.86 9.14
C ILE A 282 8.75 -21.19 8.62
N VAL A 283 8.04 -22.27 8.94
CA VAL A 283 8.32 -23.64 8.47
C VAL A 283 7.14 -24.11 7.64
N ASN A 284 7.40 -24.52 6.42
CA ASN A 284 6.40 -25.08 5.50
C ASN A 284 5.96 -26.47 5.95
N GLU A 285 4.64 -26.72 5.95
CA GLU A 285 4.03 -28.04 6.14
C GLU A 285 3.33 -28.51 4.86
N HIS A 286 2.74 -27.57 4.10
CA HIS A 286 2.06 -27.86 2.85
C HIS A 286 1.93 -26.61 1.97
N VAL A 287 2.19 -26.77 0.68
CA VAL A 287 1.80 -25.86 -0.39
C VAL A 287 0.97 -26.60 -1.42
N PRO A 288 -0.01 -25.96 -2.07
CA PRO A 288 -0.94 -26.64 -3.00
C PRO A 288 -0.23 -27.36 -4.15
N SER A 289 0.81 -26.76 -4.70
CA SER A 289 1.70 -27.33 -5.73
C SER A 289 2.92 -26.43 -5.94
N GLY A 290 3.93 -26.93 -6.62
CA GLY A 290 5.14 -26.18 -6.90
C GLY A 290 6.06 -26.07 -5.69
N ASN A 291 6.76 -24.95 -5.58
CA ASN A 291 7.74 -24.72 -4.54
C ASN A 291 7.14 -23.87 -3.40
N PHE A 292 7.69 -24.00 -2.19
CA PHE A 292 7.44 -23.02 -1.13
C PHE A 292 8.10 -21.70 -1.53
N ALA A 293 7.26 -20.73 -1.87
CA ALA A 293 7.72 -19.43 -2.36
C ALA A 293 6.89 -18.29 -1.77
N MET A 294 7.54 -17.15 -1.51
CA MET A 294 6.90 -15.99 -0.86
C MET A 294 7.39 -14.70 -1.50
N SER A 295 6.48 -13.77 -1.76
CA SER A 295 6.79 -12.38 -2.13
C SER A 295 6.87 -11.45 -0.93
N GLY A 296 6.43 -11.87 0.26
CA GLY A 296 6.54 -11.05 1.47
C GLY A 296 6.34 -11.84 2.74
N PHE A 297 7.19 -11.57 3.72
CA PHE A 297 7.05 -11.96 5.11
C PHE A 297 7.12 -10.68 5.95
N ARG A 298 5.99 -9.99 6.02
CA ARG A 298 5.89 -8.68 6.63
C ARG A 298 5.58 -8.81 8.11
N ILE A 299 6.35 -8.12 8.94
CA ILE A 299 6.24 -8.17 10.41
C ILE A 299 5.92 -6.76 10.89
N PHE A 300 4.83 -6.62 11.64
CA PHE A 300 4.36 -5.34 12.15
C PHE A 300 4.40 -5.27 13.67
N GLY A 301 4.71 -4.08 14.17
CA GLY A 301 4.79 -3.80 15.60
C GLY A 301 5.58 -2.53 15.86
N ASN A 302 6.36 -2.52 16.94
CA ASN A 302 7.12 -1.34 17.33
C ASN A 302 8.55 -1.72 17.74
N GLY A 303 9.51 -0.92 17.30
CA GLY A 303 10.86 -0.90 17.86
C GLY A 303 10.86 -0.40 19.29
N LEU A 304 11.96 -0.67 20.01
CA LEU A 304 12.11 -0.24 21.41
C LEU A 304 12.94 1.06 21.54
N GLY A 305 13.25 1.70 20.42
CA GLY A 305 13.99 2.96 20.34
C GLY A 305 13.07 4.20 20.26
N GLU A 306 13.67 5.31 19.88
CA GLU A 306 12.95 6.56 19.62
C GLU A 306 12.39 6.61 18.19
N ALA A 307 11.29 7.31 18.00
CA ALA A 307 10.77 7.62 16.69
C ALA A 307 11.73 8.54 15.91
N PRO A 308 11.73 8.52 14.57
CA PRO A 308 12.56 9.40 13.75
C PRO A 308 12.31 10.88 14.04
N ALA A 309 13.34 11.71 13.87
CA ALA A 309 13.20 13.18 13.93
C ALA A 309 12.43 13.71 12.71
N ALA A 310 11.89 14.92 12.82
CA ALA A 310 11.21 15.59 11.71
C ALA A 310 12.14 15.78 10.50
N VAL A 311 11.59 15.54 9.31
CA VAL A 311 12.29 15.74 8.04
C VAL A 311 12.63 17.20 7.81
N LYS A 312 13.84 17.45 7.30
CA LYS A 312 14.35 18.80 6.99
C LYS A 312 14.58 18.97 5.49
N ASN A 313 14.63 20.25 5.09
CA ASN A 313 15.02 20.66 3.72
C ASN A 313 14.17 20.00 2.61
N LEU A 314 12.85 19.83 2.87
CA LEU A 314 11.90 19.45 1.85
C LEU A 314 11.90 20.50 0.72
N LYS A 315 12.05 20.03 -0.54
CA LYS A 315 11.99 20.86 -1.76
C LYS A 315 11.07 20.19 -2.77
N ALA A 316 10.45 21.00 -3.61
CA ALA A 316 9.61 20.56 -4.72
C ALA A 316 9.92 21.40 -5.96
N ASP A 317 10.86 20.93 -6.77
CA ASP A 317 11.35 21.66 -7.94
C ASP A 317 10.51 21.32 -9.16
N SER A 318 9.82 22.33 -9.70
CA SER A 318 8.98 22.19 -10.90
C SER A 318 9.81 21.90 -12.14
N SER A 319 9.37 20.98 -12.98
CA SER A 319 9.92 20.82 -14.31
C SER A 319 9.60 22.05 -15.19
N LYS A 320 10.62 22.57 -15.87
CA LYS A 320 10.42 23.65 -16.86
C LYS A 320 9.78 23.16 -18.16
N ALA A 321 9.96 21.86 -18.47
CA ALA A 321 9.44 21.25 -19.68
C ALA A 321 7.96 20.85 -19.54
N ASP A 322 7.56 20.40 -18.37
CA ASP A 322 6.19 19.96 -18.12
C ASP A 322 5.79 20.28 -16.66
N LYS A 323 4.87 21.21 -16.49
CA LYS A 323 4.42 21.69 -15.18
C LYS A 323 3.65 20.62 -14.37
N ARG A 324 3.25 19.50 -14.99
CA ARG A 324 2.66 18.35 -14.28
C ARG A 324 3.71 17.54 -13.51
N ASN A 325 5.00 17.85 -13.70
CA ASN A 325 6.12 17.14 -13.10
C ASN A 325 6.82 18.00 -12.04
N ALA A 326 7.27 17.36 -10.96
CA ALA A 326 8.13 17.95 -9.95
C ALA A 326 9.11 16.92 -9.40
N MET A 327 10.33 17.33 -9.11
CA MET A 327 11.27 16.56 -8.30
C MET A 327 11.12 16.97 -6.85
N ILE A 328 10.67 16.02 -6.01
CA ILE A 328 10.56 16.22 -4.56
C ILE A 328 11.82 15.65 -3.92
N THR A 329 12.49 16.41 -3.06
CA THR A 329 13.73 15.98 -2.39
C THR A 329 13.75 16.44 -0.93
N TRP A 330 14.46 15.70 -0.07
CA TRP A 330 14.60 16.02 1.35
C TRP A 330 15.90 15.46 1.93
N GLU A 331 16.25 15.86 3.14
CA GLU A 331 17.40 15.28 3.85
C GLU A 331 17.04 13.93 4.47
N PRO A 332 17.96 12.94 4.42
CA PRO A 332 17.75 11.66 5.09
C PRO A 332 17.63 11.84 6.59
N VAL A 333 16.74 11.06 7.21
CA VAL A 333 16.54 11.02 8.66
C VAL A 333 17.09 9.70 9.19
N LYS A 334 17.89 9.78 10.25
CA LYS A 334 18.42 8.58 10.93
C LYS A 334 17.26 7.69 11.39
N GLU A 335 17.44 6.36 11.29
CA GLU A 335 16.44 5.34 11.64
C GLU A 335 15.15 5.37 10.79
N ALA A 336 15.07 6.19 9.75
CA ALA A 336 13.96 6.15 8.80
C ALA A 336 14.24 5.09 7.72
N TYR A 337 13.26 4.19 7.49
CA TYR A 337 13.28 3.25 6.38
C TYR A 337 12.41 3.71 5.21
N ALA A 338 11.47 4.62 5.46
CA ALA A 338 10.57 5.16 4.45
C ALA A 338 10.10 6.58 4.81
N TYR A 339 9.38 7.19 3.88
CA TYR A 339 8.78 8.51 4.03
C TYR A 339 7.39 8.53 3.42
N ASN A 340 6.44 9.20 4.07
CA ASN A 340 5.15 9.56 3.48
C ASN A 340 5.17 11.04 3.10
N ILE A 341 5.06 11.32 1.81
CA ILE A 341 4.84 12.66 1.27
C ILE A 341 3.33 12.89 1.22
N TYR A 342 2.83 13.88 1.93
CA TYR A 342 1.45 14.33 1.84
C TYR A 342 1.37 15.56 0.94
N TYR A 343 0.37 15.62 0.07
CA TYR A 343 0.20 16.74 -0.84
C TYR A 343 -1.26 17.07 -1.13
N GLY A 344 -1.50 18.29 -1.57
CA GLY A 344 -2.81 18.79 -1.96
C GLY A 344 -2.72 20.22 -2.51
N ILE A 345 -3.86 20.79 -2.89
CA ILE A 345 -3.96 22.13 -3.48
C ILE A 345 -4.31 23.23 -2.46
N ALA A 346 -4.32 22.89 -1.20
CA ALA A 346 -4.48 23.85 -0.09
C ALA A 346 -3.61 23.40 1.10
N PRO A 347 -3.06 24.33 1.92
CA PRO A 347 -2.12 23.98 2.98
C PRO A 347 -2.73 23.16 4.12
N ASP A 348 -4.04 23.23 4.30
CA ASP A 348 -4.84 22.51 5.29
C ASP A 348 -5.58 21.27 4.70
N LYS A 349 -5.34 20.94 3.42
CA LYS A 349 -5.99 19.83 2.69
C LYS A 349 -4.97 18.99 1.93
N LEU A 350 -4.02 18.41 2.66
CA LEU A 350 -3.02 17.49 2.10
C LEU A 350 -3.58 16.06 2.07
N TYR A 351 -4.61 15.86 1.25
CA TYR A 351 -5.42 14.63 1.26
C TYR A 351 -4.79 13.44 0.55
N ASN A 352 -3.80 13.68 -0.31
CA ASN A 352 -3.10 12.64 -1.05
C ASN A 352 -1.76 12.31 -0.42
N SER A 353 -1.31 11.06 -0.59
CA SER A 353 -0.03 10.61 -0.06
C SER A 353 0.75 9.73 -1.04
N ILE A 354 2.06 9.75 -0.89
CA ILE A 354 3.02 8.92 -1.62
C ILE A 354 4.00 8.33 -0.62
N THR A 355 4.07 7.00 -0.53
CA THR A 355 5.08 6.32 0.28
C THR A 355 6.33 6.07 -0.55
N VAL A 356 7.49 6.52 -0.05
CA VAL A 356 8.81 6.31 -0.65
C VAL A 356 9.66 5.46 0.29
N LEU A 357 10.10 4.31 -0.20
CA LEU A 357 10.92 3.35 0.55
C LEU A 357 12.39 3.54 0.20
N GLY A 358 13.26 3.66 1.20
CA GLY A 358 14.72 3.61 1.05
C GLY A 358 15.36 4.74 0.23
N ASP A 359 14.62 5.78 -0.15
CA ASP A 359 15.12 6.91 -0.94
C ASP A 359 14.74 8.25 -0.28
N THR A 360 15.38 9.33 -0.71
CA THR A 360 15.15 10.71 -0.28
C THR A 360 14.77 11.64 -1.43
N MET A 361 14.25 11.05 -2.50
CA MET A 361 13.74 11.77 -3.67
C MET A 361 12.55 11.04 -4.31
N TYR A 362 11.69 11.80 -4.97
CA TYR A 362 10.57 11.27 -5.73
C TYR A 362 10.30 12.09 -6.98
N ASP A 363 10.33 11.46 -8.16
CA ASP A 363 9.94 12.06 -9.44
C ASP A 363 8.42 12.00 -9.58
N PHE A 364 7.75 13.07 -9.17
CA PHE A 364 6.30 13.17 -9.18
C PHE A 364 5.81 13.72 -10.52
N ARG A 365 4.96 12.97 -11.21
CA ARG A 365 4.44 13.29 -12.53
C ARG A 365 2.91 13.38 -12.60
N GLY A 366 2.24 13.28 -11.48
CA GLY A 366 0.79 13.26 -11.35
C GLY A 366 0.14 14.60 -10.95
N LEU A 367 0.84 15.73 -11.09
CA LEU A 367 0.31 17.05 -10.72
C LEU A 367 -0.62 17.63 -11.80
N ASP A 368 -1.56 18.46 -11.42
CA ASP A 368 -2.38 19.24 -12.33
C ASP A 368 -1.60 20.46 -12.84
N LYS A 369 -1.77 20.74 -14.12
CA LYS A 369 -1.14 21.90 -14.78
C LYS A 369 -1.71 23.20 -14.19
N ASP A 370 -0.84 24.19 -14.04
CA ASP A 370 -1.20 25.54 -13.56
C ASP A 370 -1.93 25.58 -12.21
N THR A 371 -1.63 24.60 -11.33
CA THR A 371 -2.17 24.48 -9.99
C THR A 371 -1.05 24.61 -8.95
N ASP A 372 -1.28 25.44 -7.92
CA ASP A 372 -0.40 25.51 -6.75
C ASP A 372 -0.56 24.25 -5.90
N TYR A 373 0.56 23.67 -5.47
CA TYR A 373 0.56 22.51 -4.60
C TYR A 373 1.28 22.79 -3.29
N TYR A 374 0.82 22.10 -2.26
CA TYR A 374 1.37 22.14 -0.91
C TYR A 374 1.83 20.73 -0.54
N PHE A 375 3.00 20.64 0.07
CA PHE A 375 3.63 19.38 0.45
C PHE A 375 4.04 19.39 1.91
N SER A 376 3.90 18.27 2.58
CA SER A 376 4.50 17.99 3.88
C SER A 376 4.94 16.53 3.91
N ILE A 377 5.90 16.19 4.76
CA ILE A 377 6.51 14.85 4.78
C ILE A 377 6.74 14.40 6.22
N GLU A 378 6.53 13.11 6.47
CA GLU A 378 6.94 12.42 7.68
C GLU A 378 7.92 11.29 7.36
N ALA A 379 8.83 10.99 8.28
CA ALA A 379 9.71 9.84 8.23
C ALA A 379 9.11 8.66 9.00
N LEU A 380 9.23 7.46 8.45
CA LEU A 380 8.76 6.21 9.04
C LEU A 380 9.95 5.40 9.53
N GLY A 381 9.97 5.07 10.81
CA GLY A 381 10.96 4.19 11.44
C GLY A 381 10.29 3.05 12.18
N GLU A 382 11.07 2.05 12.59
CA GLU A 382 10.53 0.90 13.33
C GLU A 382 9.88 1.29 14.67
N SER A 383 10.32 2.40 15.27
CA SER A 383 9.82 2.87 16.58
C SER A 383 8.73 3.94 16.46
N GLY A 384 8.20 4.18 15.26
CA GLY A 384 7.13 5.13 15.04
C GLY A 384 7.35 6.07 13.87
N ARG A 385 6.56 7.14 13.82
CA ARG A 385 6.58 8.18 12.80
C ARG A 385 7.19 9.47 13.35
N SER A 386 7.88 10.21 12.49
CA SER A 386 8.32 11.57 12.86
C SER A 386 7.15 12.55 12.96
N PRO A 387 7.32 13.70 13.62
CA PRO A 387 6.46 14.84 13.36
C PRO A 387 6.47 15.21 11.87
N MET A 388 5.34 15.78 11.40
CA MET A 388 5.25 16.33 10.04
C MET A 388 6.24 17.49 9.84
N SER A 389 6.82 17.58 8.64
CA SER A 389 7.59 18.77 8.27
C SER A 389 6.69 20.02 8.16
N LYS A 390 7.31 21.20 8.09
CA LYS A 390 6.57 22.41 7.71
C LYS A 390 6.00 22.23 6.30
N VAL A 391 4.80 22.78 6.09
CA VAL A 391 4.17 22.77 4.75
C VAL A 391 4.97 23.64 3.81
N LEU A 392 5.36 23.07 2.67
CA LEU A 392 6.01 23.73 1.56
C LEU A 392 4.97 24.05 0.49
N ARG A 393 4.95 25.28 -0.03
CA ARG A 393 4.21 25.65 -1.25
C ARG A 393 5.14 25.53 -2.46
N ARG A 394 4.65 24.94 -3.51
CA ARG A 394 5.28 24.86 -4.84
C ARG A 394 4.55 25.78 -5.82
#